data_f2f31ea5abf9ca07c58f06f9ed248311
#
_entry.id   f2f31ea5abf9ca07c58f06f9ed248311
#
_cell.length_a   1.000
_cell.length_b   1.000
_cell.length_c   1.000
_cell.angle_alpha   90.00
_cell.angle_beta   90.00
_cell.angle_gamma   90.00
#
_symmetry.space_group_name_H-M   'P 1'
#
loop_
_entity.id
_entity.type
_entity.pdbx_description
1 polymer ?
#
loop_
_entity_poly.entity_id
_entity_poly.type
_entity_poly.pdbx_seq_one_letter_code
_entity_poly.pdbx_strand_id
1 'polypeptide(L)'
;MKRALCAVALLALACLLVRAARSGLGGDYIDPIGKITSQDEASYAHSAIAMAHHGDWLTPRFMGRYALYKPPLLVWTAAVSSKLFGVSRLSLRLPIAILSALALGLIFLWAGEVAGWQAGAVAGALVLSNHMWHALAALCMTDGLLLAFSIAALYALFCDPWLESRAALFGFSGAVAAAILTKGIAGTLPLAVLGLYWLAARRQERPTLLRVCVAAALALALAAPWFAYQLVAHTRWFWTEHIAVEILGFGAGAPPQTSQENQALFYLMRLAVTDPLLLAAAAVAIPAFLRELRGRRAAAVLVAAWVTVTLAAVLGWQYRNAAYLLPLVPALALIAAAWGPFRTRQYARWMLVALATGFLIKTSAPEQPWGLDYRAGTVQRAAPVLHDYCAQARGNELIILDLADDLYATALPLARLRYVAVTPVATPAGPYSMPFEEMGIEVTVEQFNDLARYTPGFRARLREWGLDSGAPIATLITARTEAELAALVRAHPESDFLITGAYRDAVKSAPQELINATADYVLLLSRTAVRRASPPAWSCRM
;
A
#
# COMPACT_ATOMS: atom_id res chain seq x y z
N MET A 1 15.22 19.34 23.70
CA MET A 1 14.28 19.02 22.59
C MET A 1 15.00 18.42 21.38
N LYS A 2 15.97 19.11 20.74
CA LYS A 2 16.68 18.60 19.53
C LYS A 2 17.25 17.16 19.69
N ARG A 3 17.98 16.88 20.79
CA ARG A 3 18.54 15.53 21.05
C ARG A 3 17.46 14.45 21.20
N ALA A 4 16.35 14.77 21.87
CA ALA A 4 15.24 13.83 22.03
C ALA A 4 14.51 13.57 20.69
N LEU A 5 14.32 14.60 19.86
CA LEU A 5 13.78 14.45 18.50
C LEU A 5 14.66 13.52 17.66
N CYS A 6 15.98 13.77 17.62
CA CYS A 6 16.90 12.90 16.88
C CYS A 6 16.84 11.45 17.38
N ALA A 7 16.79 11.24 18.70
CA ALA A 7 16.72 9.90 19.28
C ALA A 7 15.41 9.18 18.89
N VAL A 8 14.27 9.86 18.96
CA VAL A 8 12.95 9.29 18.57
C VAL A 8 12.92 8.99 17.07
N ALA A 9 13.37 9.90 16.22
CA ALA A 9 13.38 9.69 14.78
C ALA A 9 14.33 8.54 14.37
N LEU A 10 15.53 8.47 14.97
CA LEU A 10 16.48 7.39 14.72
C LEU A 10 15.97 6.03 15.22
N LEU A 11 15.34 5.99 16.40
CA LEU A 11 14.73 4.76 16.92
C LEU A 11 13.60 4.29 16.00
N ALA A 12 12.72 5.20 15.59
CA ALA A 12 11.65 4.88 14.65
C ALA A 12 12.21 4.33 13.33
N LEU A 13 13.20 5.02 12.76
CA LEU A 13 13.83 4.57 11.52
C LEU A 13 14.49 3.19 11.70
N ALA A 14 15.21 2.96 12.80
CA ALA A 14 15.82 1.65 13.08
C ALA A 14 14.77 0.54 13.18
N CYS A 15 13.67 0.77 13.92
CA CYS A 15 12.57 -0.19 14.02
C CYS A 15 11.95 -0.49 12.64
N LEU A 16 11.70 0.54 11.84
CA LEU A 16 11.11 0.40 10.51
C LEU A 16 12.07 -0.32 9.53
N LEU A 17 13.37 -0.02 9.58
CA LEU A 17 14.37 -0.70 8.74
C LEU A 17 14.52 -2.18 9.12
N VAL A 18 14.50 -2.50 10.41
CA VAL A 18 14.50 -3.90 10.88
C VAL A 18 13.26 -4.62 10.35
N ARG A 19 12.09 -4.00 10.46
CA ARG A 19 10.86 -4.56 9.89
C ARG A 19 10.96 -4.72 8.37
N ALA A 20 11.36 -3.67 7.66
CA ALA A 20 11.49 -3.69 6.20
C ALA A 20 12.41 -4.81 5.68
N ALA A 21 13.49 -5.09 6.43
CA ALA A 21 14.45 -6.13 6.07
C ALA A 21 13.96 -7.54 6.43
N ARG A 22 13.25 -7.70 7.55
CA ARG A 22 12.89 -9.02 8.09
C ARG A 22 11.53 -9.54 7.61
N SER A 23 10.53 -8.67 7.43
CA SER A 23 9.22 -9.12 6.98
C SER A 23 9.24 -9.51 5.51
N GLY A 24 8.55 -10.57 5.14
CA GLY A 24 8.30 -10.95 3.75
C GLY A 24 7.57 -9.87 3.00
N LEU A 25 7.62 -9.90 1.67
CA LEU A 25 6.73 -9.13 0.83
C LEU A 25 5.35 -9.79 0.89
N GLY A 26 4.35 -9.05 1.24
CA GLY A 26 3.01 -9.59 1.43
C GLY A 26 1.98 -8.51 1.20
N GLY A 27 1.46 -7.98 2.19
CA GLY A 27 0.45 -6.96 2.20
C GLY A 27 0.17 -6.52 3.62
N ASP A 28 -0.86 -5.76 3.77
CA ASP A 28 -1.38 -5.29 5.04
C ASP A 28 -2.54 -6.16 5.53
N TYR A 29 -2.91 -5.99 6.76
CA TYR A 29 -4.15 -6.54 7.27
C TYR A 29 -5.33 -5.64 6.88
N ILE A 30 -6.26 -6.20 6.11
CA ILE A 30 -7.61 -5.62 5.92
C ILE A 30 -8.39 -5.75 7.23
N ASP A 31 -8.26 -6.89 7.90
CA ASP A 31 -8.84 -7.16 9.20
C ASP A 31 -7.84 -7.91 10.10
N PRO A 32 -7.20 -7.23 11.08
CA PRO A 32 -6.26 -7.88 11.97
C PRO A 32 -6.91 -8.89 12.93
N ILE A 33 -8.21 -8.75 13.22
CA ILE A 33 -8.95 -9.70 14.05
C ILE A 33 -9.26 -10.96 13.26
N GLY A 34 -9.80 -10.82 12.05
CA GLY A 34 -10.10 -11.92 11.14
C GLY A 34 -8.85 -12.47 10.42
N LYS A 35 -7.69 -11.84 10.58
CA LYS A 35 -6.44 -12.18 9.88
C LYS A 35 -6.58 -12.15 8.35
N ILE A 36 -7.48 -11.31 7.86
CA ILE A 36 -7.65 -11.09 6.42
C ILE A 36 -6.59 -10.11 5.95
N THR A 37 -5.82 -10.51 4.95
CA THR A 37 -4.74 -9.70 4.37
C THR A 37 -5.03 -9.35 2.92
N SER A 38 -4.45 -8.25 2.43
CA SER A 38 -4.38 -7.93 1.00
C SER A 38 -2.99 -8.23 0.46
N GLN A 39 -2.87 -8.35 -0.86
CA GLN A 39 -1.60 -8.52 -1.56
C GLN A 39 -1.12 -7.23 -2.26
N ASP A 40 -1.63 -6.10 -1.83
CA ASP A 40 -1.38 -4.80 -2.48
C ASP A 40 0.10 -4.43 -2.51
N GLU A 41 0.85 -4.77 -1.45
CA GLU A 41 2.30 -4.52 -1.42
C GLU A 41 3.01 -5.22 -2.57
N ALA A 42 2.67 -6.47 -2.87
CA ALA A 42 3.26 -7.22 -3.98
C ALA A 42 2.96 -6.54 -5.32
N SER A 43 1.74 -6.04 -5.50
CA SER A 43 1.32 -5.31 -6.70
C SER A 43 2.11 -4.02 -6.90
N TYR A 44 2.25 -3.19 -5.86
CA TYR A 44 3.02 -1.93 -5.95
C TYR A 44 4.51 -2.18 -6.13
N ALA A 45 5.08 -3.14 -5.42
CA ALA A 45 6.48 -3.52 -5.56
C ALA A 45 6.78 -4.03 -6.97
N HIS A 46 5.90 -4.87 -7.55
CA HIS A 46 6.00 -5.30 -8.93
C HIS A 46 6.02 -4.11 -9.89
N SER A 47 5.06 -3.19 -9.75
CA SER A 47 4.98 -1.99 -10.61
C SER A 47 6.24 -1.12 -10.50
N ALA A 48 6.81 -1.00 -9.29
CA ALA A 48 8.05 -0.25 -9.08
C ALA A 48 9.26 -0.92 -9.73
N ILE A 49 9.39 -2.24 -9.63
CA ILE A 49 10.46 -3.00 -10.27
C ILE A 49 10.33 -2.92 -11.80
N ALA A 50 9.12 -3.13 -12.32
CA ALA A 50 8.83 -3.04 -13.75
C ALA A 50 9.15 -1.64 -14.29
N MET A 51 8.76 -0.59 -13.60
CA MET A 51 9.06 0.80 -13.94
C MET A 51 10.57 1.07 -13.96
N ALA A 52 11.29 0.66 -12.91
CA ALA A 52 12.73 0.84 -12.81
C ALA A 52 13.49 0.11 -13.94
N HIS A 53 12.99 -1.07 -14.35
CA HIS A 53 13.62 -1.91 -15.36
C HIS A 53 13.28 -1.51 -16.80
N HIS A 54 12.00 -1.21 -17.08
CA HIS A 54 11.51 -0.94 -18.44
C HIS A 54 11.49 0.55 -18.80
N GLY A 55 11.57 1.45 -17.81
CA GLY A 55 11.69 2.89 -18.05
C GLY A 55 10.38 3.62 -18.34
N ASP A 56 9.21 3.00 -18.17
CA ASP A 56 7.92 3.67 -18.30
C ASP A 56 7.55 4.37 -16.99
N TRP A 57 8.03 5.61 -16.83
CA TRP A 57 7.87 6.38 -15.59
C TRP A 57 6.51 7.07 -15.46
N LEU A 58 5.79 7.27 -16.54
CA LEU A 58 4.51 7.97 -16.49
C LEU A 58 3.36 7.03 -16.18
N THR A 59 3.41 5.79 -16.68
CA THR A 59 2.31 4.83 -16.58
C THR A 59 2.75 3.59 -15.80
N PRO A 60 2.38 3.46 -14.51
CA PRO A 60 2.63 2.24 -13.75
C PRO A 60 2.03 1.02 -14.45
N ARG A 61 2.75 -0.10 -14.41
CA ARG A 61 2.30 -1.37 -14.99
C ARG A 61 2.40 -2.49 -13.99
N PHE A 62 1.39 -3.33 -13.97
CA PHE A 62 1.36 -4.57 -13.22
C PHE A 62 1.14 -5.73 -14.19
N MET A 63 2.06 -6.69 -14.23
CA MET A 63 1.98 -7.85 -15.11
C MET A 63 1.74 -7.46 -16.59
N GLY A 64 2.43 -6.43 -17.07
CA GLY A 64 2.36 -5.91 -18.44
C GLY A 64 1.18 -4.98 -18.75
N ARG A 65 0.09 -5.03 -17.99
CA ARG A 65 -1.06 -4.13 -18.17
C ARG A 65 -0.86 -2.81 -17.41
N TYR A 66 -1.65 -1.80 -17.77
CA TYR A 66 -1.69 -0.56 -16.99
C TYR A 66 -2.20 -0.82 -15.57
N ALA A 67 -1.65 -0.10 -14.60
CA ALA A 67 -2.02 -0.19 -13.19
C ALA A 67 -2.35 1.22 -12.68
N LEU A 68 -3.50 1.75 -13.11
CA LEU A 68 -3.92 3.12 -12.90
C LEU A 68 -4.86 3.30 -11.69
N TYR A 69 -5.10 2.23 -10.93
CA TYR A 69 -5.94 2.26 -9.73
C TYR A 69 -5.38 3.20 -8.64
N LYS A 70 -4.07 3.39 -8.56
CA LYS A 70 -3.45 4.39 -7.66
C LYS A 70 -2.53 5.34 -8.42
N PRO A 71 -2.41 6.61 -7.96
CA PRO A 71 -1.43 7.54 -8.50
C PRO A 71 0.01 7.09 -8.24
N PRO A 72 1.00 7.65 -8.95
CA PRO A 72 2.30 7.00 -9.15
C PRO A 72 3.34 7.23 -8.05
N LEU A 73 3.13 8.10 -7.05
CA LEU A 73 4.20 8.56 -6.18
C LEU A 73 4.85 7.44 -5.37
N LEU A 74 4.09 6.47 -4.90
CA LEU A 74 4.63 5.29 -4.24
C LEU A 74 5.53 4.50 -5.19
N VAL A 75 5.03 4.23 -6.40
CA VAL A 75 5.76 3.47 -7.43
C VAL A 75 7.03 4.22 -7.84
N TRP A 76 6.94 5.54 -8.03
CA TRP A 76 8.11 6.38 -8.34
C TRP A 76 9.19 6.31 -7.27
N THR A 77 8.83 6.49 -6.00
CA THR A 77 9.80 6.49 -4.91
C THR A 77 10.47 5.13 -4.72
N ALA A 78 9.70 4.05 -4.80
CA ALA A 78 10.20 2.69 -4.73
C ALA A 78 11.06 2.32 -5.96
N ALA A 79 10.67 2.75 -7.16
CA ALA A 79 11.43 2.52 -8.40
C ALA A 79 12.77 3.25 -8.38
N VAL A 80 12.79 4.53 -7.98
CA VAL A 80 14.04 5.31 -7.81
C VAL A 80 14.96 4.63 -6.80
N SER A 81 14.43 4.26 -5.63
CA SER A 81 15.20 3.58 -4.60
C SER A 81 15.76 2.24 -5.09
N SER A 82 14.96 1.45 -5.81
CA SER A 82 15.41 0.19 -6.41
C SER A 82 16.46 0.38 -7.50
N LYS A 83 16.40 1.48 -8.24
CA LYS A 83 17.40 1.81 -9.26
C LYS A 83 18.74 2.23 -8.64
N LEU A 84 18.71 2.93 -7.50
CA LEU A 84 19.91 3.40 -6.81
C LEU A 84 20.58 2.30 -5.97
N PHE A 85 19.80 1.47 -5.28
CA PHE A 85 20.30 0.50 -4.29
C PHE A 85 20.15 -0.96 -4.72
N GLY A 86 19.71 -1.21 -5.96
CA GLY A 86 19.34 -2.54 -6.42
C GLY A 86 17.96 -2.97 -5.92
N VAL A 87 17.39 -3.99 -6.57
CA VAL A 87 16.07 -4.53 -6.18
C VAL A 87 16.21 -5.42 -4.95
N SER A 88 15.58 -5.02 -3.88
CA SER A 88 15.50 -5.77 -2.63
C SER A 88 14.27 -5.33 -1.84
N ARG A 89 13.86 -6.14 -0.86
CA ARG A 89 12.80 -5.75 0.08
C ARG A 89 13.09 -4.42 0.77
N LEU A 90 14.34 -4.21 1.15
CA LEU A 90 14.75 -2.99 1.82
C LEU A 90 14.68 -1.79 0.88
N SER A 91 15.20 -1.88 -0.34
CA SER A 91 15.19 -0.75 -1.27
C SER A 91 13.77 -0.33 -1.67
N LEU A 92 12.85 -1.29 -1.86
CA LEU A 92 11.45 -1.01 -2.16
C LEU A 92 10.73 -0.24 -1.04
N ARG A 93 11.10 -0.52 0.22
CA ARG A 93 10.46 0.01 1.44
C ARG A 93 11.17 1.22 2.04
N LEU A 94 12.42 1.44 1.68
CA LEU A 94 13.28 2.49 2.26
C LEU A 94 12.66 3.90 2.22
N PRO A 95 12.11 4.37 1.09
CA PRO A 95 11.51 5.71 1.03
C PRO A 95 10.34 5.86 2.03
N ILE A 96 9.50 4.82 2.14
CA ILE A 96 8.34 4.81 3.02
C ILE A 96 8.80 4.85 4.48
N ALA A 97 9.78 4.03 4.85
CA ALA A 97 10.33 3.98 6.20
C ALA A 97 10.94 5.33 6.62
N ILE A 98 11.71 5.97 5.73
CA ILE A 98 12.30 7.29 6.00
C ILE A 98 11.21 8.34 6.20
N LEU A 99 10.25 8.45 5.29
CA LEU A 99 9.19 9.46 5.38
C LEU A 99 8.28 9.23 6.58
N SER A 100 7.99 7.96 6.93
CA SER A 100 7.23 7.62 8.13
C SER A 100 7.97 7.98 9.42
N ALA A 101 9.30 7.77 9.47
CA ALA A 101 10.11 8.17 10.62
C ALA A 101 10.17 9.71 10.77
N LEU A 102 10.28 10.44 9.65
CA LEU A 102 10.21 11.91 9.66
C LEU A 102 8.85 12.41 10.13
N ALA A 103 7.77 11.81 9.65
CA ALA A 103 6.41 12.14 10.07
C ALA A 103 6.19 11.91 11.58
N LEU A 104 6.74 10.82 12.12
CA LEU A 104 6.73 10.59 13.57
C LEU A 104 7.52 11.68 14.32
N GLY A 105 8.63 12.15 13.74
CA GLY A 105 9.36 13.31 14.26
C GLY A 105 8.51 14.59 14.29
N LEU A 106 7.66 14.82 13.29
CA LEU A 106 6.74 15.97 13.27
C LEU A 106 5.66 15.84 14.36
N ILE A 107 5.15 14.66 14.63
CA ILE A 107 4.20 14.40 15.74
C ILE A 107 4.87 14.68 17.10
N PHE A 108 6.14 14.23 17.26
CA PHE A 108 6.92 14.55 18.45
C PHE A 108 7.05 16.06 18.64
N LEU A 109 7.40 16.79 17.59
CA LEU A 109 7.54 18.27 17.63
C LEU A 109 6.22 18.93 17.97
N TRP A 110 5.13 18.54 17.31
CA TRP A 110 3.80 19.10 17.53
C TRP A 110 3.35 18.97 18.99
N ALA A 111 3.33 17.75 19.53
CA ALA A 111 3.00 17.55 20.94
C ALA A 111 3.97 18.25 21.89
N GLY A 112 5.28 18.31 21.50
CA GLY A 112 6.33 18.99 22.25
C GLY A 112 6.14 20.50 22.32
N GLU A 113 5.68 21.13 21.27
CA GLU A 113 5.37 22.57 21.23
C GLU A 113 4.12 22.90 22.06
N VAL A 114 3.11 22.02 22.06
CA VAL A 114 1.88 22.23 22.85
C VAL A 114 2.10 21.98 24.34
N ALA A 115 2.85 20.95 24.74
CA ALA A 115 2.87 20.47 26.12
C ALA A 115 4.24 20.05 26.68
N GLY A 116 5.32 20.38 25.95
CA GLY A 116 6.70 20.08 26.35
C GLY A 116 7.21 18.74 25.81
N TRP A 117 8.55 18.55 25.85
CA TRP A 117 9.22 17.43 25.20
C TRP A 117 8.79 16.05 25.72
N GLN A 118 8.31 15.94 26.97
CA GLN A 118 7.77 14.72 27.53
C GLN A 118 6.51 14.28 26.80
N ALA A 119 5.60 15.24 26.53
CA ALA A 119 4.42 14.99 25.71
C ALA A 119 4.81 14.57 24.29
N GLY A 120 5.82 15.22 23.69
CA GLY A 120 6.38 14.81 22.42
C GLY A 120 6.85 13.35 22.42
N ALA A 121 7.60 12.95 23.44
CA ALA A 121 8.09 11.57 23.58
C ALA A 121 6.92 10.55 23.72
N VAL A 122 5.90 10.89 24.52
CA VAL A 122 4.73 10.03 24.66
C VAL A 122 3.94 9.93 23.36
N ALA A 123 3.71 11.05 22.65
CA ALA A 123 3.02 11.05 21.35
C ALA A 123 3.75 10.17 20.33
N GLY A 124 5.08 10.35 20.21
CA GLY A 124 5.90 9.54 19.33
C GLY A 124 5.87 8.05 19.69
N ALA A 125 5.95 7.71 20.98
CA ALA A 125 5.89 6.33 21.44
C ALA A 125 4.50 5.69 21.23
N LEU A 126 3.40 6.43 21.40
CA LEU A 126 2.05 5.97 21.11
C LEU A 126 1.88 5.62 19.63
N VAL A 127 2.41 6.46 18.72
CA VAL A 127 2.38 6.17 17.29
C VAL A 127 3.30 5.00 16.95
N LEU A 128 4.53 4.99 17.46
CA LEU A 128 5.51 3.91 17.19
C LEU A 128 5.01 2.53 17.64
N SER A 129 4.32 2.45 18.79
CA SER A 129 3.80 1.18 19.32
C SER A 129 2.43 0.80 18.74
N ASN A 130 1.81 1.67 17.93
CA ASN A 130 0.53 1.40 17.31
C ASN A 130 0.66 0.27 16.27
N HIS A 131 -0.29 -0.68 16.30
CA HIS A 131 -0.28 -1.85 15.44
C HIS A 131 -0.33 -1.48 13.96
N MET A 132 -1.30 -0.64 13.55
CA MET A 132 -1.49 -0.26 12.15
C MET A 132 -0.32 0.56 11.61
N TRP A 133 0.16 1.53 12.38
CA TRP A 133 1.32 2.30 11.96
C TRP A 133 2.55 1.40 11.76
N HIS A 134 2.80 0.54 12.75
CA HIS A 134 3.93 -0.39 12.68
C HIS A 134 3.78 -1.40 11.53
N ALA A 135 2.55 -1.81 11.22
CA ALA A 135 2.28 -2.71 10.10
C ALA A 135 2.53 -2.05 8.74
N LEU A 136 2.20 -0.76 8.56
CA LEU A 136 2.13 -0.11 7.25
C LEU A 136 3.27 0.86 6.95
N ALA A 137 3.87 1.46 7.99
CA ALA A 137 4.91 2.49 7.84
C ALA A 137 6.25 2.00 7.26
N ALA A 138 6.44 0.68 7.16
CA ALA A 138 7.63 0.07 6.58
C ALA A 138 7.34 -0.83 5.38
N LEU A 139 6.11 -0.87 4.90
CA LEU A 139 5.73 -1.64 3.71
C LEU A 139 5.72 -0.76 2.46
N CYS A 140 5.87 -1.37 1.30
CA CYS A 140 5.69 -0.68 0.01
C CYS A 140 4.20 -0.48 -0.28
N MET A 141 3.55 0.31 0.61
CA MET A 141 2.11 0.59 0.64
C MET A 141 1.84 2.07 0.60
N THR A 142 0.72 2.45 0.00
CA THR A 142 0.31 3.86 -0.12
C THR A 142 0.01 4.51 1.23
N ASP A 143 -0.41 3.72 2.22
CA ASP A 143 -0.92 4.22 3.50
C ASP A 143 0.15 4.92 4.34
N GLY A 144 1.36 4.36 4.41
CA GLY A 144 2.50 4.99 5.10
C GLY A 144 2.88 6.35 4.51
N LEU A 145 2.96 6.44 3.18
CA LEU A 145 3.26 7.69 2.48
C LEU A 145 2.13 8.71 2.62
N LEU A 146 0.88 8.29 2.44
CA LEU A 146 -0.30 9.14 2.61
C LEU A 146 -0.31 9.78 3.99
N LEU A 147 -0.07 8.96 5.03
CA LEU A 147 -0.01 9.46 6.40
C LEU A 147 1.14 10.45 6.59
N ALA A 148 2.33 10.13 6.09
CA ALA A 148 3.50 10.99 6.23
C ALA A 148 3.28 12.38 5.61
N PHE A 149 2.74 12.43 4.40
CA PHE A 149 2.43 13.69 3.73
C PHE A 149 1.24 14.42 4.37
N SER A 150 0.23 13.70 4.86
CA SER A 150 -0.88 14.32 5.60
C SER A 150 -0.39 14.97 6.90
N ILE A 151 0.48 14.30 7.66
CA ILE A 151 1.10 14.87 8.86
C ILE A 151 1.93 16.10 8.50
N ALA A 152 2.74 16.04 7.44
CA ALA A 152 3.56 17.17 7.01
C ALA A 152 2.71 18.40 6.63
N ALA A 153 1.61 18.19 5.91
CA ALA A 153 0.67 19.26 5.58
C ALA A 153 0.04 19.87 6.84
N LEU A 154 -0.51 19.03 7.72
CA LEU A 154 -1.17 19.51 8.94
C LEU A 154 -0.20 20.14 9.93
N TYR A 155 1.06 19.66 9.98
CA TYR A 155 2.10 20.29 10.79
C TYR A 155 2.48 21.68 10.23
N ALA A 156 2.58 21.84 8.90
CA ALA A 156 2.80 23.14 8.28
C ALA A 156 1.68 24.14 8.64
N LEU A 157 0.42 23.68 8.63
CA LEU A 157 -0.74 24.47 9.06
C LEU A 157 -0.72 24.77 10.56
N PHE A 158 -0.23 23.84 11.39
CA PHE A 158 -0.04 24.06 12.83
C PHE A 158 1.00 25.12 13.11
N CYS A 159 2.15 25.12 12.40
CA CYS A 159 3.22 26.10 12.56
C CYS A 159 2.82 27.51 12.10
N ASP A 160 2.02 27.62 11.06
CA ASP A 160 1.50 28.89 10.55
C ASP A 160 0.01 28.72 10.19
N PRO A 161 -0.88 28.95 11.17
CA PRO A 161 -2.33 28.80 10.96
C PRO A 161 -2.92 29.74 9.91
N TRP A 162 -2.23 30.80 9.57
CA TRP A 162 -2.67 31.81 8.56
C TRP A 162 -2.18 31.46 7.15
N LEU A 163 -1.22 30.54 7.01
CA LEU A 163 -0.54 30.21 5.75
C LEU A 163 0.06 31.45 5.07
N GLU A 164 0.59 32.40 5.89
CA GLU A 164 1.16 33.65 5.39
C GLU A 164 2.60 33.47 4.90
N SER A 165 3.37 32.66 5.60
CA SER A 165 4.74 32.38 5.19
C SER A 165 4.75 31.49 3.94
N ARG A 166 5.68 31.81 3.01
CA ARG A 166 5.89 30.98 1.82
C ARG A 166 6.19 29.52 2.18
N ALA A 167 6.97 29.32 3.25
CA ALA A 167 7.33 27.98 3.71
C ALA A 167 6.11 27.16 4.12
N ALA A 168 5.17 27.74 4.89
CA ALA A 168 3.94 27.04 5.28
C ALA A 168 3.01 26.82 4.10
N LEU A 169 2.79 27.82 3.25
CA LEU A 169 1.93 27.72 2.08
C LEU A 169 2.41 26.63 1.10
N PHE A 170 3.69 26.70 0.68
CA PHE A 170 4.25 25.71 -0.25
C PHE A 170 4.47 24.37 0.43
N GLY A 171 4.82 24.33 1.72
CA GLY A 171 4.95 23.11 2.50
C GLY A 171 3.61 22.37 2.63
N PHE A 172 2.54 23.08 2.98
CA PHE A 172 1.19 22.53 3.03
C PHE A 172 0.76 22.02 1.64
N SER A 173 0.79 22.89 0.64
CA SER A 173 0.29 22.57 -0.71
C SER A 173 1.10 21.45 -1.38
N GLY A 174 2.43 21.46 -1.24
CA GLY A 174 3.31 20.42 -1.77
C GLY A 174 3.09 19.07 -1.09
N ALA A 175 2.91 19.07 0.23
CA ALA A 175 2.59 17.84 0.97
C ALA A 175 1.20 17.28 0.59
N VAL A 176 0.21 18.16 0.41
CA VAL A 176 -1.12 17.74 -0.09
C VAL A 176 -1.02 17.17 -1.50
N ALA A 177 -0.30 17.83 -2.40
CA ALA A 177 -0.07 17.33 -3.76
C ALA A 177 0.58 15.93 -3.75
N ALA A 178 1.60 15.75 -2.90
CA ALA A 178 2.23 14.45 -2.73
C ALA A 178 1.28 13.39 -2.14
N ALA A 179 0.41 13.77 -1.20
CA ALA A 179 -0.63 12.89 -0.68
C ALA A 179 -1.63 12.48 -1.79
N ILE A 180 -2.07 13.43 -2.63
CA ILE A 180 -2.94 13.17 -3.78
C ILE A 180 -2.25 12.24 -4.79
N LEU A 181 -0.99 12.50 -5.13
CA LEU A 181 -0.19 11.64 -6.01
C LEU A 181 0.15 10.28 -5.39
N THR A 182 -0.10 10.08 -4.09
CA THR A 182 0.05 8.78 -3.41
C THR A 182 -1.24 7.96 -3.45
N LYS A 183 -2.41 8.55 -3.11
CA LYS A 183 -3.66 7.79 -2.92
C LYS A 183 -4.90 8.54 -3.41
N GLY A 184 -4.78 9.34 -4.46
CA GLY A 184 -5.90 10.01 -5.12
C GLY A 184 -6.77 10.83 -4.16
N ILE A 185 -8.07 10.54 -4.15
CA ILE A 185 -9.06 11.27 -3.34
C ILE A 185 -8.73 11.25 -1.84
N ALA A 186 -8.17 10.16 -1.32
CA ALA A 186 -7.77 10.09 0.09
C ALA A 186 -6.68 11.11 0.43
N GLY A 187 -5.84 11.50 -0.54
CA GLY A 187 -4.83 12.53 -0.40
C GLY A 187 -5.40 13.95 -0.20
N THR A 188 -6.69 14.17 -0.46
CA THR A 188 -7.36 15.45 -0.21
C THR A 188 -7.78 15.65 1.25
N LEU A 189 -7.61 14.65 2.11
CA LEU A 189 -7.96 14.72 3.54
C LEU A 189 -7.44 16.00 4.23
N PRO A 190 -6.16 16.43 4.07
CA PRO A 190 -5.70 17.67 4.69
C PRO A 190 -6.40 18.93 4.18
N LEU A 191 -6.90 18.95 2.93
CA LEU A 191 -7.73 20.07 2.42
C LEU A 191 -9.08 20.10 3.12
N ALA A 192 -9.73 18.96 3.33
CA ALA A 192 -10.97 18.88 4.08
C ALA A 192 -10.76 19.32 5.54
N VAL A 193 -9.63 18.94 6.16
CA VAL A 193 -9.25 19.40 7.50
C VAL A 193 -9.04 20.91 7.51
N LEU A 194 -8.34 21.49 6.53
CA LEU A 194 -8.17 22.94 6.39
C LEU A 194 -9.52 23.66 6.26
N GLY A 195 -10.44 23.11 5.46
CA GLY A 195 -11.78 23.65 5.30
C GLY A 195 -12.56 23.65 6.61
N LEU A 196 -12.58 22.52 7.34
CA LEU A 196 -13.28 22.43 8.62
C LEU A 196 -12.61 23.30 9.69
N TYR A 197 -11.26 23.34 9.72
CA TYR A 197 -10.50 24.26 10.57
C TYR A 197 -10.89 25.72 10.29
N TRP A 198 -10.95 26.11 9.01
CA TRP A 198 -11.35 27.47 8.60
C TRP A 198 -12.75 27.84 9.07
N LEU A 199 -13.70 26.90 9.07
CA LEU A 199 -15.05 27.11 9.56
C LEU A 199 -15.10 27.23 11.09
N ALA A 200 -14.34 26.39 11.83
CA ALA A 200 -14.45 26.25 13.28
C ALA A 200 -13.53 27.19 14.08
N ALA A 201 -12.36 27.56 13.54
CA ALA A 201 -11.39 28.41 14.25
C ALA A 201 -11.89 29.86 14.37
N ARG A 202 -11.32 30.61 15.32
CA ARG A 202 -11.58 32.05 15.45
C ARG A 202 -11.08 32.78 14.22
N ARG A 203 -11.78 33.86 13.84
CA ARG A 203 -11.38 34.67 12.67
C ARG A 203 -9.93 35.16 12.72
N GLN A 204 -9.42 35.42 13.92
CA GLN A 204 -8.06 35.89 14.17
C GLN A 204 -7.00 34.77 14.09
N GLU A 205 -7.41 33.51 14.13
CA GLU A 205 -6.53 32.35 14.19
C GLU A 205 -6.66 31.44 12.95
N ARG A 206 -7.23 31.94 11.86
CA ARG A 206 -7.44 31.17 10.61
C ARG A 206 -6.97 31.92 9.38
N PRO A 207 -6.62 31.23 8.28
CA PRO A 207 -6.24 31.88 7.04
C PRO A 207 -7.41 32.64 6.43
N THR A 208 -7.13 33.61 5.58
CA THR A 208 -8.17 34.22 4.73
C THR A 208 -8.70 33.18 3.75
N LEU A 209 -9.96 33.35 3.28
CA LEU A 209 -10.52 32.46 2.27
C LEU A 209 -9.65 32.40 1.01
N LEU A 210 -9.08 33.53 0.60
CA LEU A 210 -8.14 33.56 -0.52
C LEU A 210 -6.95 32.64 -0.30
N ARG A 211 -6.35 32.62 0.90
CA ARG A 211 -5.23 31.73 1.24
C ARG A 211 -5.64 30.26 1.20
N VAL A 212 -6.83 29.92 1.69
CA VAL A 212 -7.39 28.57 1.58
C VAL A 212 -7.52 28.16 0.11
N CYS A 213 -8.11 29.04 -0.71
CA CYS A 213 -8.27 28.79 -2.16
C CYS A 213 -6.91 28.67 -2.87
N VAL A 214 -5.94 29.52 -2.55
CA VAL A 214 -4.59 29.47 -3.14
C VAL A 214 -3.88 28.18 -2.73
N ALA A 215 -3.94 27.77 -1.45
CA ALA A 215 -3.34 26.53 -0.99
C ALA A 215 -3.93 25.31 -1.70
N ALA A 216 -5.26 25.26 -1.82
CA ALA A 216 -5.96 24.18 -2.53
C ALA A 216 -5.62 24.19 -4.03
N ALA A 217 -5.68 25.35 -4.69
CA ALA A 217 -5.38 25.48 -6.12
C ALA A 217 -3.94 25.07 -6.43
N LEU A 218 -2.99 25.47 -5.59
CA LEU A 218 -1.57 25.11 -5.74
C LEU A 218 -1.36 23.60 -5.55
N ALA A 219 -2.00 22.99 -4.55
CA ALA A 219 -1.92 21.54 -4.33
C ALA A 219 -2.48 20.76 -5.53
N LEU A 220 -3.65 21.16 -6.02
CA LEU A 220 -4.28 20.53 -7.18
C LEU A 220 -3.46 20.74 -8.45
N ALA A 221 -2.94 21.96 -8.69
CA ALA A 221 -2.11 22.27 -9.85
C ALA A 221 -0.82 21.45 -9.89
N LEU A 222 -0.20 21.21 -8.72
CA LEU A 222 1.00 20.36 -8.63
C LEU A 222 0.70 18.88 -8.89
N ALA A 223 -0.47 18.38 -8.52
CA ALA A 223 -0.88 17.00 -8.76
C ALA A 223 -1.44 16.78 -10.18
N ALA A 224 -2.11 17.77 -10.73
CA ALA A 224 -2.88 17.68 -11.99
C ALA A 224 -2.13 17.13 -13.20
N PRO A 225 -0.82 17.40 -13.44
CA PRO A 225 -0.15 16.96 -14.65
C PRO A 225 -0.22 15.46 -14.90
N TRP A 226 -0.06 14.63 -13.85
CA TRP A 226 -0.15 13.17 -14.01
C TRP A 226 -1.57 12.72 -14.33
N PHE A 227 -2.58 13.27 -13.65
CA PHE A 227 -3.98 12.95 -13.91
C PHE A 227 -4.40 13.37 -15.33
N ALA A 228 -4.00 14.57 -15.75
CA ALA A 228 -4.26 15.06 -17.09
C ALA A 228 -3.62 14.16 -18.16
N TYR A 229 -2.37 13.76 -17.95
CA TYR A 229 -1.71 12.82 -18.85
C TYR A 229 -2.47 11.50 -18.97
N GLN A 230 -2.86 10.87 -17.84
CA GLN A 230 -3.59 9.60 -17.88
C GLN A 230 -4.97 9.74 -18.52
N LEU A 231 -5.67 10.85 -18.27
CA LEU A 231 -6.96 11.14 -18.91
C LEU A 231 -6.83 11.26 -20.43
N VAL A 232 -5.74 11.83 -20.94
CA VAL A 232 -5.54 12.00 -22.38
C VAL A 232 -4.99 10.72 -23.02
N ALA A 233 -3.97 10.12 -22.42
CA ALA A 233 -3.27 8.98 -23.00
C ALA A 233 -4.02 7.64 -22.82
N HIS A 234 -4.75 7.49 -21.73
CA HIS A 234 -5.37 6.23 -21.34
C HIS A 234 -6.82 6.42 -20.84
N THR A 235 -7.60 7.27 -21.49
CA THR A 235 -8.92 7.77 -21.06
C THR A 235 -9.83 6.69 -20.48
N ARG A 236 -10.15 5.64 -21.25
CA ARG A 236 -11.09 4.59 -20.82
C ARG A 236 -10.52 3.78 -19.64
N TRP A 237 -9.26 3.40 -19.72
CA TRP A 237 -8.58 2.61 -18.69
C TRP A 237 -8.47 3.37 -17.37
N PHE A 238 -8.04 4.65 -17.43
CA PHE A 238 -7.96 5.49 -16.26
C PHE A 238 -9.33 5.74 -15.63
N TRP A 239 -10.35 6.00 -16.46
CA TRP A 239 -11.72 6.17 -15.97
C TRP A 239 -12.20 4.94 -15.21
N THR A 240 -11.98 3.75 -15.75
CA THR A 240 -12.44 2.51 -15.14
C THR A 240 -11.69 2.17 -13.87
N GLU A 241 -10.37 2.09 -13.92
CA GLU A 241 -9.61 1.70 -12.74
C GLU A 241 -9.66 2.74 -11.64
N HIS A 242 -9.40 4.02 -11.99
CA HIS A 242 -9.25 5.05 -10.98
C HIS A 242 -10.59 5.65 -10.52
N ILE A 243 -11.52 5.90 -11.43
CA ILE A 243 -12.78 6.55 -11.09
C ILE A 243 -13.85 5.51 -10.75
N ALA A 244 -14.17 4.60 -11.70
CA ALA A 244 -15.29 3.69 -11.51
C ALA A 244 -15.01 2.63 -10.43
N VAL A 245 -13.83 2.02 -10.41
CA VAL A 245 -13.49 0.99 -9.42
C VAL A 245 -13.05 1.61 -8.10
N GLU A 246 -11.98 2.43 -8.10
CA GLU A 246 -11.37 2.90 -6.86
C GLU A 246 -12.22 3.94 -6.12
N ILE A 247 -12.86 4.87 -6.81
CA ILE A 247 -13.62 5.93 -6.16
C ILE A 247 -15.09 5.49 -5.99
N LEU A 248 -15.76 5.13 -7.08
CA LEU A 248 -17.19 4.84 -7.03
C LEU A 248 -17.46 3.43 -6.51
N GLY A 249 -16.72 2.43 -6.96
CA GLY A 249 -16.89 1.04 -6.56
C GLY A 249 -16.61 0.82 -5.08
N PHE A 250 -15.42 1.18 -4.62
CA PHE A 250 -15.06 1.04 -3.20
C PHE A 250 -15.76 2.06 -2.30
N GLY A 251 -16.10 3.26 -2.82
CA GLY A 251 -16.78 4.29 -2.04
C GLY A 251 -18.26 4.02 -1.82
N ALA A 252 -18.99 3.62 -2.85
CA ALA A 252 -20.45 3.53 -2.82
C ALA A 252 -21.02 2.14 -3.13
N GLY A 253 -20.24 1.24 -3.76
CA GLY A 253 -20.73 -0.04 -4.28
C GLY A 253 -19.93 -1.26 -3.85
N ALA A 254 -19.01 -1.14 -2.89
CA ALA A 254 -18.18 -2.26 -2.47
C ALA A 254 -19.03 -3.46 -2.03
N PRO A 255 -18.74 -4.69 -2.50
CA PRO A 255 -19.43 -5.87 -2.01
C PRO A 255 -19.22 -6.00 -0.51
N PRO A 256 -20.19 -6.54 0.22
CA PRO A 256 -20.07 -6.74 1.66
C PRO A 256 -18.89 -7.68 1.90
N GLN A 257 -17.78 -7.13 2.35
CA GLN A 257 -16.70 -7.97 2.85
C GLN A 257 -17.13 -8.58 4.17
N THR A 258 -17.45 -9.85 4.13
CA THR A 258 -17.35 -10.89 5.17
C THR A 258 -17.94 -10.62 6.56
N SER A 259 -18.20 -9.40 7.02
CA SER A 259 -18.88 -9.18 8.28
C SER A 259 -20.12 -8.30 8.12
N GLN A 260 -21.24 -8.76 8.66
CA GLN A 260 -22.48 -7.98 8.82
C GLN A 260 -22.35 -6.96 9.98
N GLU A 261 -21.13 -6.73 10.50
CA GLU A 261 -20.88 -5.80 11.58
C GLU A 261 -21.24 -4.37 11.18
N ASN A 262 -21.74 -3.60 12.13
CA ASN A 262 -21.87 -2.16 11.97
C ASN A 262 -20.49 -1.54 11.72
N GLN A 263 -20.40 -0.58 10.78
CA GLN A 263 -19.12 0.01 10.36
C GLN A 263 -18.36 0.69 11.51
N ALA A 264 -19.05 1.43 12.35
CA ALA A 264 -18.44 2.06 13.51
C ALA A 264 -17.90 1.01 14.49
N LEU A 265 -18.65 -0.07 14.73
CA LEU A 265 -18.24 -1.17 15.59
C LEU A 265 -17.01 -1.90 15.01
N PHE A 266 -16.98 -2.13 13.70
CA PHE A 266 -15.82 -2.71 13.00
C PHE A 266 -14.53 -1.96 13.37
N TYR A 267 -14.50 -0.65 13.17
CA TYR A 267 -13.31 0.16 13.41
C TYR A 267 -12.96 0.31 14.90
N LEU A 268 -13.99 0.50 15.75
CA LEU A 268 -13.78 0.63 17.18
C LEU A 268 -13.18 -0.64 17.79
N MET A 269 -13.68 -1.80 17.41
CA MET A 269 -13.17 -3.08 17.91
C MET A 269 -11.72 -3.33 17.48
N ARG A 270 -11.37 -3.04 16.18
CA ARG A 270 -9.99 -3.21 15.70
C ARG A 270 -9.03 -2.32 16.48
N LEU A 271 -9.38 -1.06 16.68
CA LEU A 271 -8.56 -0.13 17.47
C LEU A 271 -8.49 -0.54 18.95
N ALA A 272 -9.61 -0.98 19.56
CA ALA A 272 -9.65 -1.40 20.95
C ALA A 272 -8.82 -2.67 21.22
N VAL A 273 -8.84 -3.63 20.30
CA VAL A 273 -8.08 -4.88 20.41
C VAL A 273 -6.60 -4.66 20.14
N THR A 274 -6.26 -3.88 19.11
CA THR A 274 -4.87 -3.71 18.70
C THR A 274 -4.11 -2.68 19.54
N ASP A 275 -4.78 -1.64 20.02
CA ASP A 275 -4.14 -0.48 20.66
C ASP A 275 -4.94 0.10 21.85
N PRO A 276 -5.26 -0.72 22.86
CA PRO A 276 -6.07 -0.28 24.02
C PRO A 276 -5.40 0.86 24.81
N LEU A 277 -4.06 0.90 24.88
CA LEU A 277 -3.33 1.96 25.57
C LEU A 277 -3.51 3.33 24.89
N LEU A 278 -3.55 3.38 23.56
CA LEU A 278 -3.82 4.61 22.82
C LEU A 278 -5.22 5.14 23.14
N LEU A 279 -6.22 4.25 23.11
CA LEU A 279 -7.60 4.63 23.42
C LEU A 279 -7.76 5.10 24.86
N ALA A 280 -7.20 4.36 25.83
CA ALA A 280 -7.26 4.73 27.24
C ALA A 280 -6.58 6.08 27.49
N ALA A 281 -5.39 6.30 26.93
CA ALA A 281 -4.65 7.55 27.07
C ALA A 281 -5.42 8.74 26.45
N ALA A 282 -6.01 8.54 25.26
CA ALA A 282 -6.83 9.56 24.62
C ALA A 282 -8.09 9.85 25.45
N ALA A 283 -8.79 8.82 25.97
CA ALA A 283 -9.97 8.97 26.81
C ALA A 283 -9.70 9.80 28.07
N VAL A 284 -8.59 9.56 28.76
CA VAL A 284 -8.15 10.35 29.93
C VAL A 284 -7.90 11.82 29.56
N ALA A 285 -7.45 12.10 28.35
CA ALA A 285 -7.17 13.46 27.88
C ALA A 285 -8.42 14.23 27.39
N ILE A 286 -9.52 13.54 27.06
CA ILE A 286 -10.74 14.15 26.49
C ILE A 286 -11.25 15.35 27.31
N PRO A 287 -11.38 15.32 28.66
CA PRO A 287 -11.92 16.46 29.39
C PRO A 287 -11.07 17.73 29.23
N ALA A 288 -9.76 17.61 29.26
CA ALA A 288 -8.85 18.74 29.06
C ALA A 288 -8.86 19.21 27.60
N PHE A 289 -8.85 18.29 26.63
CA PHE A 289 -8.97 18.59 25.22
C PHE A 289 -10.27 19.35 24.89
N LEU A 290 -11.42 18.89 25.41
CA LEU A 290 -12.72 19.55 25.20
C LEU A 290 -12.76 20.95 25.83
N ARG A 291 -12.05 21.19 26.93
CA ARG A 291 -11.93 22.54 27.54
C ARG A 291 -11.20 23.48 26.56
N GLU A 292 -10.08 23.07 26.01
CA GLU A 292 -9.32 23.86 25.03
C GLU A 292 -10.10 24.05 23.72
N LEU A 293 -10.83 23.02 23.30
CA LEU A 293 -11.71 23.09 22.12
C LEU A 293 -12.86 24.09 22.32
N ARG A 294 -13.53 24.09 23.50
CA ARG A 294 -14.53 25.11 23.85
C ARG A 294 -13.93 26.51 23.88
N GLY A 295 -12.68 26.63 24.33
CA GLY A 295 -11.89 27.86 24.25
C GLY A 295 -11.47 28.23 22.82
N ARG A 296 -11.80 27.40 21.81
CA ARG A 296 -11.43 27.57 20.40
C ARG A 296 -9.92 27.81 20.20
N ARG A 297 -9.07 27.12 20.97
CA ARG A 297 -7.63 27.18 20.78
C ARG A 297 -7.25 26.54 19.45
N ALA A 298 -6.46 27.22 18.63
CA ALA A 298 -6.14 26.80 17.27
C ALA A 298 -5.64 25.35 17.16
N ALA A 299 -4.70 24.95 18.02
CA ALA A 299 -4.18 23.57 18.05
C ALA A 299 -5.27 22.53 18.34
N ALA A 300 -6.16 22.79 19.31
CA ALA A 300 -7.25 21.87 19.64
C ALA A 300 -8.29 21.80 18.52
N VAL A 301 -8.63 22.94 17.90
CA VAL A 301 -9.55 23.00 16.76
C VAL A 301 -8.99 22.25 15.56
N LEU A 302 -7.70 22.38 15.26
CA LEU A 302 -7.06 21.69 14.16
C LEU A 302 -7.05 20.16 14.35
N VAL A 303 -6.72 19.68 15.56
CA VAL A 303 -6.75 18.24 15.87
C VAL A 303 -8.18 17.71 15.87
N ALA A 304 -9.16 18.48 16.38
CA ALA A 304 -10.58 18.11 16.32
C ALA A 304 -11.08 18.02 14.87
N ALA A 305 -10.71 18.98 14.02
CA ALA A 305 -11.04 18.95 12.60
C ALA A 305 -10.42 17.71 11.92
N TRP A 306 -9.17 17.35 12.25
CA TRP A 306 -8.53 16.15 11.73
C TRP A 306 -9.28 14.89 12.14
N VAL A 307 -9.58 14.71 13.43
CA VAL A 307 -10.38 13.57 13.92
C VAL A 307 -11.73 13.50 13.22
N THR A 308 -12.46 14.62 13.14
CA THR A 308 -13.80 14.68 12.55
C THR A 308 -13.78 14.30 11.07
N VAL A 309 -12.87 14.87 10.29
CA VAL A 309 -12.76 14.58 8.85
C VAL A 309 -12.37 13.11 8.63
N THR A 310 -11.42 12.59 9.42
CA THR A 310 -11.01 11.18 9.31
C THR A 310 -12.17 10.24 9.64
N LEU A 311 -12.90 10.48 10.74
CA LEU A 311 -14.05 9.66 11.10
C LEU A 311 -15.16 9.76 10.05
N ALA A 312 -15.45 10.96 9.55
CA ALA A 312 -16.45 11.13 8.48
C ALA A 312 -16.07 10.35 7.21
N ALA A 313 -14.80 10.40 6.81
CA ALA A 313 -14.31 9.67 5.65
C ALA A 313 -14.39 8.15 5.87
N VAL A 314 -13.93 7.65 7.01
CA VAL A 314 -13.92 6.22 7.33
C VAL A 314 -15.33 5.65 7.49
N LEU A 315 -16.24 6.38 8.14
CA LEU A 315 -17.62 5.94 8.35
C LEU A 315 -18.50 6.10 7.09
N GLY A 316 -18.14 7.04 6.22
CA GLY A 316 -18.86 7.27 4.96
C GLY A 316 -18.42 6.35 3.81
N TRP A 317 -17.25 5.71 3.92
CA TRP A 317 -16.70 4.84 2.88
C TRP A 317 -17.19 3.41 3.08
N GLN A 318 -17.81 2.78 2.07
CA GLN A 318 -18.45 1.48 2.26
C GLN A 318 -17.47 0.31 2.39
N TYR A 319 -16.36 0.37 1.65
CA TYR A 319 -15.31 -0.65 1.77
C TYR A 319 -14.61 -0.54 3.12
N ARG A 320 -14.53 -1.66 3.85
CA ARG A 320 -13.93 -1.71 5.18
C ARG A 320 -12.51 -2.24 5.11
N ASN A 321 -11.58 -1.43 5.59
CA ASN A 321 -10.19 -1.82 5.76
C ASN A 321 -9.64 -1.18 7.04
N ALA A 322 -9.08 -1.98 7.94
CA ALA A 322 -8.52 -1.48 9.19
C ALA A 322 -7.43 -0.42 8.98
N ALA A 323 -6.71 -0.47 7.85
CA ALA A 323 -5.71 0.52 7.46
C ALA A 323 -6.28 1.95 7.36
N TYR A 324 -7.58 2.09 7.11
CA TYR A 324 -8.23 3.41 7.05
C TYR A 324 -8.28 4.14 8.41
N LEU A 325 -8.05 3.43 9.53
CA LEU A 325 -7.85 4.04 10.84
C LEU A 325 -6.49 4.75 10.99
N LEU A 326 -5.54 4.47 10.11
CA LEU A 326 -4.17 4.97 10.25
C LEU A 326 -4.08 6.50 10.40
N PRO A 327 -4.83 7.34 9.65
CA PRO A 327 -4.80 8.79 9.86
C PRO A 327 -5.36 9.25 11.21
N LEU A 328 -6.17 8.43 11.90
CA LEU A 328 -6.71 8.75 13.22
C LEU A 328 -5.66 8.57 14.33
N VAL A 329 -4.73 7.64 14.16
CA VAL A 329 -3.73 7.27 15.17
C VAL A 329 -2.91 8.46 15.67
N PRO A 330 -2.23 9.25 14.82
CA PRO A 330 -1.46 10.40 15.31
C PRO A 330 -2.34 11.50 15.91
N ALA A 331 -3.56 11.68 15.44
CA ALA A 331 -4.50 12.63 16.04
C ALA A 331 -4.88 12.24 17.48
N LEU A 332 -5.18 10.95 17.72
CA LEU A 332 -5.43 10.42 19.08
C LEU A 332 -4.17 10.49 19.94
N ALA A 333 -2.99 10.21 19.39
CA ALA A 333 -1.74 10.33 20.12
C ALA A 333 -1.43 11.78 20.52
N LEU A 334 -1.75 12.76 19.67
CA LEU A 334 -1.66 14.19 20.00
C LEU A 334 -2.65 14.54 21.13
N ILE A 335 -3.92 14.10 21.06
CA ILE A 335 -4.91 14.32 22.12
C ILE A 335 -4.38 13.75 23.42
N ALA A 336 -3.98 12.48 23.43
CA ALA A 336 -3.47 11.81 24.61
C ALA A 336 -2.29 12.54 25.24
N ALA A 337 -1.29 12.88 24.44
CA ALA A 337 -0.01 13.38 24.93
C ALA A 337 -0.04 14.87 25.27
N ALA A 338 -0.67 15.71 24.44
CA ALA A 338 -0.66 17.16 24.62
C ALA A 338 -1.68 17.65 25.65
N TRP A 339 -2.79 16.95 25.82
CA TRP A 339 -3.85 17.32 26.77
C TRP A 339 -4.02 16.33 27.93
N GLY A 340 -3.29 15.20 27.91
CA GLY A 340 -3.22 14.24 29.01
C GLY A 340 -2.30 14.67 30.15
N PRO A 341 -2.15 13.83 31.17
CA PRO A 341 -1.32 14.12 32.34
C PRO A 341 0.19 14.04 32.08
N PHE A 342 0.61 13.75 30.85
CA PHE A 342 2.00 13.43 30.48
C PHE A 342 2.94 14.64 30.38
N ARG A 343 2.45 15.84 30.71
CA ARG A 343 3.28 17.02 30.97
C ARG A 343 4.23 16.80 32.14
N THR A 344 3.83 15.99 33.12
CA THR A 344 4.68 15.66 34.26
C THR A 344 5.60 14.48 33.93
N ARG A 345 6.86 14.62 34.35
CA ARG A 345 7.90 13.62 34.07
C ARG A 345 7.56 12.22 34.58
N GLN A 346 6.88 12.13 35.73
CA GLN A 346 6.51 10.84 36.33
C GLN A 346 5.51 10.08 35.48
N TYR A 347 4.41 10.69 35.05
CA TYR A 347 3.39 10.04 34.22
C TYR A 347 3.92 9.71 32.83
N ALA A 348 4.74 10.61 32.25
CA ALA A 348 5.42 10.32 30.99
C ALA A 348 6.33 9.10 31.06
N ARG A 349 7.14 8.96 32.14
CA ARG A 349 7.98 7.76 32.35
C ARG A 349 7.15 6.49 32.42
N TRP A 350 6.12 6.47 33.23
CA TRP A 350 5.27 5.27 33.37
C TRP A 350 4.58 4.89 32.06
N MET A 351 4.10 5.88 31.31
CA MET A 351 3.52 5.62 30.00
C MET A 351 4.55 5.06 29.03
N LEU A 352 5.75 5.62 28.96
CA LEU A 352 6.82 5.11 28.09
C LEU A 352 7.23 3.67 28.46
N VAL A 353 7.28 3.34 29.76
CA VAL A 353 7.53 1.97 30.23
C VAL A 353 6.38 1.05 29.80
N ALA A 354 5.13 1.45 29.99
CA ALA A 354 3.96 0.66 29.59
C ALA A 354 3.93 0.43 28.07
N LEU A 355 4.25 1.45 27.26
CA LEU A 355 4.32 1.32 25.81
C LEU A 355 5.47 0.42 25.34
N ALA A 356 6.65 0.53 25.97
CA ALA A 356 7.78 -0.36 25.67
C ALA A 356 7.45 -1.80 26.02
N THR A 357 6.84 -2.04 27.20
CA THR A 357 6.40 -3.39 27.63
C THR A 357 5.32 -3.92 26.67
N GLY A 358 4.32 -3.09 26.31
CA GLY A 358 3.27 -3.47 25.37
C GLY A 358 3.85 -3.80 23.98
N PHE A 359 4.83 -3.05 23.53
CA PHE A 359 5.52 -3.33 22.26
C PHE A 359 6.26 -4.68 22.29
N LEU A 360 6.98 -4.99 23.38
CA LEU A 360 7.64 -6.28 23.57
C LEU A 360 6.62 -7.43 23.59
N ILE A 361 5.48 -7.25 24.26
CA ILE A 361 4.40 -8.26 24.28
C ILE A 361 3.85 -8.46 22.87
N LYS A 362 3.57 -7.38 22.11
CA LYS A 362 3.10 -7.46 20.72
C LYS A 362 4.07 -8.25 19.81
N THR A 363 5.37 -8.04 19.98
CA THR A 363 6.40 -8.76 19.19
C THR A 363 6.58 -10.22 19.62
N SER A 364 6.23 -10.56 20.87
CA SER A 364 6.36 -11.92 21.41
C SER A 364 5.19 -12.85 21.04
N ALA A 365 4.07 -12.30 20.63
CA ALA A 365 2.86 -13.05 20.33
C ALA A 365 2.25 -12.64 18.97
N PRO A 366 2.96 -12.90 17.85
CA PRO A 366 2.55 -12.47 16.51
C PRO A 366 1.25 -13.12 16.03
N GLU A 367 0.89 -14.30 16.59
CA GLU A 367 -0.36 -15.01 16.25
C GLU A 367 -1.62 -14.27 16.71
N GLN A 368 -1.48 -13.42 17.71
CA GLN A 368 -2.63 -12.72 18.27
C GLN A 368 -3.12 -11.57 17.35
N PRO A 369 -4.39 -11.17 17.41
CA PRO A 369 -4.90 -10.03 16.63
C PRO A 369 -4.15 -8.72 16.87
N TRP A 370 -3.62 -8.53 18.08
CA TRP A 370 -2.81 -7.39 18.50
C TRP A 370 -1.31 -7.58 18.30
N GLY A 371 -0.87 -8.78 17.91
CA GLY A 371 0.53 -9.13 17.71
C GLY A 371 1.12 -8.50 16.45
N LEU A 372 2.41 -8.23 16.48
CA LEU A 372 3.16 -7.73 15.32
C LEU A 372 3.73 -8.93 14.56
N ASP A 373 3.08 -9.28 13.47
CA ASP A 373 3.51 -10.39 12.62
C ASP A 373 4.61 -9.94 11.66
N TYR A 374 5.79 -10.55 11.78
CA TYR A 374 6.94 -10.37 10.88
C TYR A 374 7.15 -11.58 9.97
N ARG A 375 6.17 -12.45 9.84
CA ARG A 375 6.31 -13.67 9.07
C ARG A 375 6.56 -13.41 7.60
N ALA A 376 7.10 -14.46 6.99
CA ALA A 376 7.27 -14.51 5.57
C ALA A 376 5.94 -14.26 4.84
N GLY A 377 5.91 -13.27 3.99
CA GLY A 377 4.81 -13.09 3.05
C GLY A 377 4.76 -14.22 2.03
N THR A 378 3.67 -14.28 1.26
CA THR A 378 3.43 -15.31 0.23
C THR A 378 4.55 -15.42 -0.80
N VAL A 379 5.23 -14.31 -1.12
CA VAL A 379 6.39 -14.30 -2.04
C VAL A 379 7.51 -15.24 -1.59
N GLN A 380 7.72 -15.43 -0.29
CA GLN A 380 8.79 -16.31 0.19
C GLN A 380 8.50 -17.80 -0.07
N ARG A 381 7.24 -18.19 -0.23
CA ARG A 381 6.86 -19.58 -0.55
C ARG A 381 7.25 -19.94 -1.98
N ALA A 382 7.14 -19.01 -2.91
CA ALA A 382 7.53 -19.20 -4.31
C ALA A 382 9.04 -19.03 -4.55
N ALA A 383 9.77 -18.36 -3.67
CA ALA A 383 11.17 -17.99 -3.87
C ALA A 383 12.12 -19.17 -4.21
N PRO A 384 12.05 -20.35 -3.56
CA PRO A 384 12.92 -21.46 -3.90
C PRO A 384 12.71 -21.96 -5.34
N VAL A 385 11.44 -22.08 -5.75
CA VAL A 385 11.06 -22.57 -7.08
C VAL A 385 11.43 -21.56 -8.16
N LEU A 386 11.21 -20.27 -7.88
CA LEU A 386 11.56 -19.19 -8.81
C LEU A 386 13.07 -18.98 -8.94
N HIS A 387 13.83 -19.26 -7.88
CA HIS A 387 15.30 -19.27 -7.97
C HIS A 387 15.78 -20.32 -8.97
N ASP A 388 15.22 -21.54 -8.91
CA ASP A 388 15.54 -22.61 -9.84
C ASP A 388 15.11 -22.28 -11.27
N TYR A 389 13.93 -21.64 -11.44
CA TYR A 389 13.53 -21.13 -12.75
C TYR A 389 14.54 -20.16 -13.31
N CYS A 390 14.98 -19.17 -12.55
CA CYS A 390 15.95 -18.18 -13.03
C CYS A 390 17.30 -18.77 -13.37
N ALA A 391 17.70 -19.84 -12.69
CA ALA A 391 18.96 -20.53 -12.99
C ALA A 391 18.87 -21.45 -14.21
N GLN A 392 17.69 -21.96 -14.54
CA GLN A 392 17.54 -23.08 -15.48
C GLN A 392 16.51 -22.83 -16.59
N ALA A 393 15.88 -21.67 -16.65
CA ALA A 393 14.84 -21.36 -17.67
C ALA A 393 15.24 -21.83 -19.08
N ARG A 394 14.38 -22.58 -19.73
CA ARG A 394 14.64 -23.19 -21.05
C ARG A 394 13.66 -22.67 -22.11
N GLY A 395 12.41 -22.52 -21.75
CA GLY A 395 11.35 -22.08 -22.65
C GLY A 395 11.51 -20.63 -23.08
N ASN A 396 10.88 -20.29 -24.18
CA ASN A 396 10.73 -18.90 -24.64
C ASN A 396 9.63 -18.16 -23.85
N GLU A 397 8.86 -18.91 -23.07
CA GLU A 397 7.70 -18.46 -22.35
C GLU A 397 7.55 -19.22 -21.03
N LEU A 398 7.23 -18.48 -19.97
CA LEU A 398 6.80 -19.03 -18.70
C LEU A 398 5.28 -18.87 -18.59
N ILE A 399 4.57 -19.99 -18.47
CA ILE A 399 3.14 -20.00 -18.19
C ILE A 399 2.95 -20.19 -16.70
N ILE A 400 2.29 -19.23 -16.06
CA ILE A 400 1.97 -19.29 -14.63
C ILE A 400 0.51 -19.74 -14.51
N LEU A 401 0.32 -20.92 -13.93
CA LEU A 401 -0.97 -21.51 -13.65
C LEU A 401 -1.26 -21.40 -12.16
N ASP A 402 -2.07 -20.43 -11.82
CA ASP A 402 -2.50 -20.21 -10.45
C ASP A 402 -4.02 -20.38 -10.35
N LEU A 403 -4.42 -21.34 -9.55
CA LEU A 403 -5.82 -21.66 -9.26
C LEU A 403 -6.27 -21.12 -7.90
N ALA A 404 -5.33 -20.49 -7.15
CA ALA A 404 -5.56 -19.91 -5.85
C ALA A 404 -5.27 -18.40 -5.85
N ASP A 405 -5.60 -17.73 -4.76
CA ASP A 405 -5.48 -16.27 -4.60
C ASP A 405 -4.03 -15.71 -4.49
N ASP A 406 -3.00 -16.54 -4.68
CA ASP A 406 -1.57 -16.16 -4.51
C ASP A 406 -0.92 -15.52 -5.76
N LEU A 407 -1.73 -15.06 -6.70
CA LEU A 407 -1.32 -14.50 -7.97
C LEU A 407 -0.26 -13.39 -7.86
N TYR A 408 -0.53 -12.43 -7.01
CA TYR A 408 0.32 -11.24 -6.85
C TYR A 408 1.70 -11.60 -6.28
N ALA A 409 1.74 -12.56 -5.37
CA ALA A 409 2.97 -13.01 -4.76
C ALA A 409 3.89 -13.73 -5.75
N THR A 410 3.29 -14.52 -6.65
CA THR A 410 4.03 -15.26 -7.69
C THR A 410 4.55 -14.33 -8.78
N ALA A 411 3.80 -13.28 -9.12
CA ALA A 411 4.18 -12.32 -10.15
C ALA A 411 5.35 -11.42 -9.76
N LEU A 412 5.50 -11.12 -8.48
CA LEU A 412 6.48 -10.14 -8.01
C LEU A 412 7.95 -10.49 -8.35
N PRO A 413 8.45 -11.72 -8.14
CA PRO A 413 9.81 -12.09 -8.55
C PRO A 413 10.03 -12.00 -10.06
N LEU A 414 8.96 -12.08 -10.84
CA LEU A 414 8.98 -12.03 -12.30
C LEU A 414 8.77 -10.62 -12.85
N ALA A 415 8.74 -9.60 -12.01
CA ALA A 415 8.46 -8.21 -12.38
C ALA A 415 9.43 -7.62 -13.43
N ARG A 416 10.60 -8.21 -13.59
CA ARG A 416 11.57 -7.82 -14.62
C ARG A 416 11.29 -8.43 -15.99
N LEU A 417 10.44 -9.45 -16.06
CA LEU A 417 10.01 -10.00 -17.33
C LEU A 417 9.01 -9.06 -17.99
N ARG A 418 9.09 -8.94 -19.30
CA ARG A 418 7.96 -8.42 -20.07
C ARG A 418 6.96 -9.55 -20.21
N TYR A 419 5.83 -9.46 -19.55
CA TYR A 419 4.78 -10.44 -19.68
C TYR A 419 3.41 -9.80 -19.73
N VAL A 420 2.47 -10.54 -20.24
CA VAL A 420 1.07 -10.18 -20.24
C VAL A 420 0.36 -11.12 -19.29
N ALA A 421 -0.23 -10.56 -18.27
CA ALA A 421 -1.11 -11.31 -17.43
C ALA A 421 -2.47 -11.41 -18.10
N VAL A 422 -2.83 -12.59 -18.47
CA VAL A 422 -4.16 -12.91 -18.91
C VAL A 422 -4.84 -13.68 -17.79
N THR A 423 -5.64 -13.01 -16.98
CA THR A 423 -6.42 -13.67 -15.93
C THR A 423 -7.77 -14.00 -16.53
N PRO A 424 -8.12 -15.28 -16.74
CA PRO A 424 -9.49 -15.62 -16.99
C PRO A 424 -10.27 -15.33 -15.71
N VAL A 425 -11.04 -14.27 -15.73
CA VAL A 425 -11.89 -13.92 -14.61
C VAL A 425 -13.12 -14.82 -14.66
N ALA A 426 -13.01 -16.01 -14.09
CA ALA A 426 -14.16 -16.76 -13.64
C ALA A 426 -14.63 -16.21 -12.28
N THR A 427 -14.69 -14.89 -12.12
CA THR A 427 -15.46 -14.32 -11.03
C THR A 427 -16.89 -14.18 -11.50
N PRO A 428 -17.88 -14.61 -10.70
CA PRO A 428 -19.25 -14.21 -10.93
C PRO A 428 -19.23 -12.68 -11.06
N ALA A 429 -19.98 -12.16 -12.04
CA ALA A 429 -20.07 -10.75 -12.37
C ALA A 429 -20.20 -9.91 -11.08
N GLY A 430 -19.07 -9.45 -10.59
CA GLY A 430 -18.95 -8.51 -9.48
C GLY A 430 -18.45 -7.20 -10.03
N PRO A 431 -18.60 -6.09 -9.31
CA PRO A 431 -18.14 -4.77 -9.73
C PRO A 431 -16.61 -4.69 -9.95
N TYR A 432 -15.88 -5.77 -9.71
CA TYR A 432 -14.43 -5.91 -9.90
C TYR A 432 -14.03 -6.72 -11.14
N SER A 433 -14.99 -7.29 -11.88
CA SER A 433 -14.70 -7.80 -13.21
C SER A 433 -14.39 -6.62 -14.09
N MET A 434 -13.10 -6.36 -14.33
CA MET A 434 -12.73 -5.36 -15.32
C MET A 434 -13.27 -5.83 -16.67
N PRO A 435 -14.15 -5.08 -17.33
CA PRO A 435 -14.57 -5.39 -18.65
C PRO A 435 -13.36 -5.21 -19.59
N PHE A 436 -12.98 -6.25 -20.29
CA PHE A 436 -11.90 -6.23 -21.26
C PHE A 436 -12.17 -5.31 -22.45
N GLU A 437 -13.42 -4.96 -22.65
CA GLU A 437 -13.87 -3.88 -23.55
C GLU A 437 -13.10 -2.58 -23.36
N GLU A 438 -12.59 -2.34 -22.15
CA GLU A 438 -11.86 -1.10 -21.81
C GLU A 438 -10.40 -1.12 -22.20
N MET A 439 -9.86 -2.27 -22.55
CA MET A 439 -8.55 -2.34 -23.21
C MET A 439 -8.63 -1.87 -24.68
N GLY A 440 -9.79 -1.41 -25.18
CA GLY A 440 -10.03 -1.19 -26.58
C GLY A 440 -10.18 -2.49 -27.37
N ILE A 441 -10.39 -3.61 -26.67
CA ILE A 441 -10.50 -4.94 -27.22
C ILE A 441 -11.96 -5.38 -27.00
N GLU A 442 -12.72 -5.37 -28.05
CA GLU A 442 -14.03 -6.01 -28.08
C GLU A 442 -13.86 -7.53 -28.02
N VAL A 443 -13.71 -8.08 -26.83
CA VAL A 443 -13.71 -9.52 -26.60
C VAL A 443 -14.77 -9.88 -25.58
N THR A 444 -15.57 -10.85 -25.90
CA THR A 444 -16.46 -11.47 -24.91
C THR A 444 -15.63 -12.16 -23.84
N VAL A 445 -16.22 -12.39 -22.65
CA VAL A 445 -15.56 -13.16 -21.56
C VAL A 445 -15.10 -14.53 -22.06
N GLU A 446 -15.83 -15.15 -22.99
CA GLU A 446 -15.46 -16.41 -23.64
C GLU A 446 -14.25 -16.25 -24.56
N GLN A 447 -14.25 -15.25 -25.43
CA GLN A 447 -13.14 -14.97 -26.31
C GLN A 447 -11.87 -14.58 -25.54
N PHE A 448 -12.02 -13.90 -24.42
CA PHE A 448 -10.92 -13.61 -23.53
C PHE A 448 -10.40 -14.87 -22.84
N ASN A 449 -11.27 -15.74 -22.36
CA ASN A 449 -10.86 -17.03 -21.81
C ASN A 449 -10.15 -17.90 -22.87
N ASP A 450 -10.51 -17.78 -24.13
CA ASP A 450 -9.84 -18.48 -25.25
C ASP A 450 -8.50 -17.81 -25.60
N LEU A 451 -8.40 -16.50 -25.53
CA LEU A 451 -7.13 -15.77 -25.62
C LEU A 451 -6.21 -16.09 -24.44
N ALA A 452 -6.79 -16.26 -23.26
CA ALA A 452 -6.09 -16.69 -22.05
C ALA A 452 -5.55 -18.11 -22.13
N ARG A 453 -6.13 -18.96 -22.98
CA ARG A 453 -5.64 -20.32 -23.26
C ARG A 453 -4.56 -20.35 -24.33
N TYR A 454 -3.71 -19.37 -24.39
CA TYR A 454 -2.57 -19.29 -25.30
C TYR A 454 -2.81 -19.94 -26.68
N THR A 455 -3.42 -19.19 -27.56
CA THR A 455 -3.53 -19.59 -28.97
C THR A 455 -2.36 -19.02 -29.78
N PRO A 456 -1.92 -19.63 -30.88
CA PRO A 456 -0.90 -19.05 -31.76
C PRO A 456 -1.22 -17.62 -32.22
N GLY A 457 -2.51 -17.26 -32.31
CA GLY A 457 -2.96 -15.91 -32.61
C GLY A 457 -2.77 -14.90 -31.45
N PHE A 458 -2.58 -15.38 -30.24
CA PHE A 458 -2.42 -14.53 -29.06
C PHE A 458 -1.14 -13.66 -29.16
N ARG A 459 -0.02 -14.24 -29.55
CA ARG A 459 1.24 -13.52 -29.71
C ARG A 459 1.18 -12.46 -30.82
N ALA A 460 0.42 -12.71 -31.88
CA ALA A 460 0.17 -11.72 -32.92
C ALA A 460 -0.61 -10.52 -32.36
N ARG A 461 -1.61 -10.76 -31.54
CA ARG A 461 -2.36 -9.71 -30.84
C ARG A 461 -1.50 -8.96 -29.82
N LEU A 462 -0.62 -9.63 -29.09
CA LEU A 462 0.33 -8.94 -28.20
C LEU A 462 1.22 -7.96 -28.97
N ARG A 463 1.63 -8.30 -30.20
CA ARG A 463 2.38 -7.38 -31.08
C ARG A 463 1.53 -6.19 -31.51
N GLU A 464 0.31 -6.46 -31.91
CA GLU A 464 -0.67 -5.43 -32.29
C GLU A 464 -0.92 -4.44 -31.15
N TRP A 465 -0.90 -4.91 -29.90
CA TRP A 465 -1.03 -4.06 -28.70
C TRP A 465 0.29 -3.43 -28.23
N GLY A 466 1.38 -3.64 -28.97
CA GLY A 466 2.70 -3.14 -28.59
C GLY A 466 3.28 -3.80 -27.34
N LEU A 467 2.78 -4.95 -26.94
CA LEU A 467 3.17 -5.68 -25.73
C LEU A 467 4.16 -6.81 -26.00
N ASP A 468 4.28 -7.30 -27.26
CA ASP A 468 5.29 -8.29 -27.65
C ASP A 468 6.57 -7.57 -28.08
N SER A 469 7.60 -7.67 -27.27
CA SER A 469 8.94 -7.11 -27.56
C SER A 469 9.95 -8.13 -28.07
N GLY A 470 9.51 -9.38 -28.36
CA GLY A 470 10.41 -10.47 -28.66
C GLY A 470 11.21 -11.02 -27.48
N ALA A 471 11.05 -10.44 -26.29
CA ALA A 471 11.62 -10.96 -25.04
C ALA A 471 10.83 -12.17 -24.52
N PRO A 472 11.38 -12.98 -23.58
CA PRO A 472 10.61 -14.00 -22.91
C PRO A 472 9.39 -13.40 -22.25
N ILE A 473 8.23 -14.01 -22.45
CA ILE A 473 6.95 -13.56 -21.93
C ILE A 473 6.53 -14.53 -20.84
N ALA A 474 6.14 -14.02 -19.67
CA ALA A 474 5.41 -14.81 -18.70
C ALA A 474 3.91 -14.59 -18.95
N THR A 475 3.19 -15.66 -19.18
CA THR A 475 1.74 -15.64 -19.37
C THR A 475 1.07 -16.23 -18.14
N LEU A 476 0.14 -15.50 -17.58
CA LEU A 476 -0.66 -15.97 -16.46
C LEU A 476 -1.98 -16.53 -16.95
N ILE A 477 -2.26 -17.76 -16.59
CA ILE A 477 -3.51 -18.45 -16.96
C ILE A 477 -4.11 -19.07 -15.72
N THR A 478 -5.44 -18.99 -15.59
CA THR A 478 -6.18 -19.72 -14.55
C THR A 478 -6.91 -20.89 -15.20
N ALA A 479 -6.59 -22.13 -14.82
CA ALA A 479 -7.36 -23.31 -15.19
C ALA A 479 -8.52 -23.49 -14.22
N ARG A 480 -9.67 -23.92 -14.72
CA ARG A 480 -10.87 -24.13 -13.89
C ARG A 480 -10.90 -25.50 -13.23
N THR A 481 -10.22 -26.47 -13.84
CA THR A 481 -10.18 -27.86 -13.39
C THR A 481 -8.78 -28.46 -13.57
N GLU A 482 -8.47 -29.52 -12.81
CA GLU A 482 -7.24 -30.29 -12.97
C GLU A 482 -7.07 -30.85 -14.39
N ALA A 483 -8.16 -31.25 -15.02
CA ALA A 483 -8.16 -31.78 -16.37
C ALA A 483 -7.78 -30.72 -17.41
N GLU A 484 -8.30 -29.49 -17.28
CA GLU A 484 -7.93 -28.35 -18.13
C GLU A 484 -6.45 -28.00 -17.93
N LEU A 485 -5.96 -27.98 -16.71
CA LEU A 485 -4.57 -27.73 -16.39
C LEU A 485 -3.66 -28.77 -17.03
N ALA A 486 -3.95 -30.05 -16.84
CA ALA A 486 -3.18 -31.12 -17.43
C ALA A 486 -3.23 -31.12 -18.96
N ALA A 487 -4.36 -30.75 -19.56
CA ALA A 487 -4.50 -30.60 -21.00
C ALA A 487 -3.65 -29.44 -21.53
N LEU A 488 -3.66 -28.29 -20.85
CA LEU A 488 -2.88 -27.12 -21.19
C LEU A 488 -1.37 -27.41 -21.15
N VAL A 489 -0.89 -28.05 -20.08
CA VAL A 489 0.51 -28.43 -19.93
C VAL A 489 0.95 -29.39 -21.04
N ARG A 490 0.12 -30.35 -21.43
CA ARG A 490 0.40 -31.26 -22.56
C ARG A 490 0.37 -30.57 -23.91
N ALA A 491 -0.48 -29.57 -24.09
CA ALA A 491 -0.61 -28.84 -25.36
C ALA A 491 0.59 -27.91 -25.66
N HIS A 492 1.36 -27.55 -24.63
CA HIS A 492 2.50 -26.61 -24.75
C HIS A 492 3.83 -27.21 -24.26
N PRO A 493 4.35 -28.26 -24.92
CA PRO A 493 5.59 -28.94 -24.48
C PRO A 493 6.84 -28.05 -24.56
N GLU A 494 6.79 -26.96 -25.34
CA GLU A 494 7.87 -26.00 -25.52
C GLU A 494 7.91 -24.89 -24.45
N SER A 495 6.87 -24.77 -23.61
CA SER A 495 6.78 -23.74 -22.58
C SER A 495 7.22 -24.25 -21.22
N ASP A 496 7.78 -23.35 -20.42
CA ASP A 496 8.04 -23.58 -19.00
C ASP A 496 6.78 -23.27 -18.20
N PHE A 497 6.55 -23.98 -17.08
CA PHE A 497 5.35 -23.80 -16.26
C PHE A 497 5.69 -23.61 -14.78
N LEU A 498 5.04 -22.64 -14.17
CA LEU A 498 4.94 -22.50 -12.71
C LEU A 498 3.48 -22.77 -12.29
N ILE A 499 3.26 -23.77 -11.47
CA ILE A 499 1.94 -24.30 -11.14
C ILE A 499 1.77 -24.34 -9.62
N THR A 500 0.58 -24.08 -9.12
CA THR A 500 0.25 -24.24 -7.69
C THR A 500 0.44 -25.69 -7.26
N GLY A 501 1.08 -25.92 -6.11
CA GLY A 501 1.48 -27.25 -5.62
C GLY A 501 0.33 -28.23 -5.39
N ALA A 502 -0.89 -27.73 -5.16
CA ALA A 502 -2.11 -28.54 -5.05
C ALA A 502 -2.35 -29.42 -6.30
N TYR A 503 -1.86 -29.02 -7.46
CA TYR A 503 -2.05 -29.75 -8.74
C TYR A 503 -0.85 -30.59 -9.16
N ARG A 504 0.08 -30.85 -8.26
CA ARG A 504 1.29 -31.65 -8.52
C ARG A 504 0.96 -33.01 -9.13
N ASP A 505 -0.08 -33.66 -8.67
CA ASP A 505 -0.47 -35.00 -9.13
C ASP A 505 -1.06 -34.97 -10.54
N ALA A 506 -1.79 -33.93 -10.89
CA ALA A 506 -2.36 -33.73 -12.22
C ALA A 506 -1.30 -33.58 -13.32
N VAL A 507 -0.09 -33.14 -12.99
CA VAL A 507 0.99 -32.88 -13.94
C VAL A 507 2.12 -33.90 -13.91
N LYS A 508 1.97 -35.01 -13.18
CA LYS A 508 3.00 -36.09 -13.13
C LYS A 508 3.32 -36.69 -14.51
N SER A 509 2.38 -36.70 -15.42
CA SER A 509 2.54 -37.20 -16.78
C SER A 509 2.85 -36.09 -17.81
N ALA A 510 3.27 -34.92 -17.35
CA ALA A 510 3.62 -33.82 -18.22
C ALA A 510 4.84 -34.17 -19.12
N PRO A 511 4.88 -33.69 -20.38
CA PRO A 511 6.03 -33.86 -21.25
C PRO A 511 7.27 -33.06 -20.80
N GLN A 512 7.07 -32.06 -19.94
CA GLN A 512 8.13 -31.23 -19.36
C GLN A 512 8.90 -32.00 -18.26
N GLU A 513 10.04 -31.45 -17.90
CA GLU A 513 10.86 -31.94 -16.81
C GLU A 513 10.47 -31.27 -15.49
N LEU A 514 10.15 -32.06 -14.47
CA LEU A 514 9.94 -31.55 -13.13
C LEU A 514 11.28 -31.16 -12.51
N ILE A 515 11.50 -29.88 -12.26
CA ILE A 515 12.75 -29.35 -11.69
C ILE A 515 12.64 -29.22 -10.17
N ASN A 516 11.54 -28.62 -9.70
CA ASN A 516 11.33 -28.37 -8.27
C ASN A 516 9.84 -28.48 -7.93
N ALA A 517 9.57 -28.99 -6.75
CA ALA A 517 8.22 -29.03 -6.20
C ALA A 517 8.27 -28.79 -4.69
N THR A 518 7.57 -27.76 -4.26
CA THR A 518 7.27 -27.47 -2.86
C THR A 518 5.83 -27.86 -2.55
N ALA A 519 5.39 -27.65 -1.30
CA ALA A 519 3.99 -27.80 -0.95
C ALA A 519 3.10 -26.81 -1.72
N ASP A 520 3.64 -25.61 -2.00
CA ASP A 520 2.89 -24.50 -2.58
C ASP A 520 3.02 -24.41 -4.10
N TYR A 521 4.16 -24.85 -4.70
CA TYR A 521 4.42 -24.64 -6.14
C TYR A 521 5.19 -25.80 -6.78
N VAL A 522 4.94 -25.98 -8.09
CA VAL A 522 5.62 -26.94 -8.98
C VAL A 522 6.22 -26.18 -10.15
N LEU A 523 7.50 -26.41 -10.45
CA LEU A 523 8.20 -25.90 -11.62
C LEU A 523 8.44 -27.01 -12.63
N LEU A 524 7.95 -26.82 -13.84
CA LEU A 524 8.17 -27.69 -15.00
C LEU A 524 8.94 -26.90 -16.05
N LEU A 525 10.04 -27.46 -16.58
CA LEU A 525 10.79 -26.86 -17.66
C LEU A 525 10.65 -27.68 -18.95
N SER A 526 10.59 -26.99 -20.08
CA SER A 526 10.53 -27.62 -21.40
C SER A 526 11.72 -28.52 -21.64
N ARG A 527 11.48 -29.72 -22.18
CA ARG A 527 12.55 -30.63 -22.67
C ARG A 527 12.93 -30.35 -24.11
N THR A 528 12.04 -29.71 -24.86
CA THR A 528 12.21 -29.47 -26.30
C THR A 528 12.87 -28.13 -26.61
N ALA A 529 12.81 -27.18 -25.68
CA ALA A 529 13.44 -25.88 -25.86
C ALA A 529 14.96 -25.96 -25.69
N VAL A 530 15.69 -25.33 -26.58
CA VAL A 530 17.16 -25.24 -26.51
C VAL A 530 17.53 -24.34 -25.31
N ARG A 531 18.34 -24.87 -24.39
CA ARG A 531 18.84 -24.14 -23.24
C ARG A 531 19.48 -22.84 -23.69
N ARG A 532 19.04 -21.69 -23.17
CA ARG A 532 19.69 -20.41 -23.46
C ARG A 532 21.11 -20.41 -22.92
N ALA A 533 22.04 -19.90 -23.71
CA ALA A 533 23.48 -19.89 -23.41
C ALA A 533 23.84 -19.07 -22.15
N SER A 534 22.96 -18.16 -21.70
CA SER A 534 23.10 -17.44 -20.46
C SER A 534 21.71 -17.07 -19.96
N PRO A 535 21.40 -17.28 -18.67
CA PRO A 535 20.21 -16.66 -18.09
C PRO A 535 20.34 -15.15 -18.29
N PRO A 536 19.25 -14.46 -18.62
CA PRO A 536 19.28 -13.01 -18.71
C PRO A 536 19.86 -12.42 -17.41
N ALA A 537 20.59 -11.32 -17.50
CA ALA A 537 21.30 -10.66 -16.38
C ALA A 537 20.37 -10.17 -15.23
N TRP A 538 19.06 -10.39 -15.35
CA TRP A 538 18.09 -10.17 -14.29
C TRP A 538 18.10 -11.39 -13.36
N SER A 539 18.69 -11.25 -12.21
CA SER A 539 18.60 -12.27 -11.18
C SER A 539 17.26 -12.18 -10.47
N CYS A 540 16.58 -13.30 -10.25
CA CYS A 540 15.45 -13.42 -9.34
C CYS A 540 15.86 -13.24 -7.85
N ARG A 541 17.00 -12.62 -7.59
CA ARG A 541 17.42 -12.31 -6.22
C ARG A 541 16.51 -11.22 -5.65
N MET A 542 15.70 -11.58 -4.70
CA MET A 542 15.03 -10.67 -3.77
C MET A 542 15.54 -10.88 -2.35
#